data_4557e71ffd6e873824e365866ea688d5
#
_entry.id   4557e71ffd6e873824e365866ea688d5
#
_cell.length_a   1.000
_cell.length_b   1.000
_cell.length_c   1.000
_cell.angle_alpha   90.00
_cell.angle_beta   90.00
_cell.angle_gamma   90.00
#
_symmetry.space_group_name_H-M   'P 1'
#
loop_
_entity.id
_entity.type
_entity.pdbx_description
1 polymer ?
#
loop_
_entity_poly.entity_id
_entity_poly.type
_entity_poly.pdbx_seq_one_letter_code
_entity_poly.pdbx_strand_id
1 'polypeptide(L)'
;MKRRDFLKGLLTAAALAPVSKLAAAAVQTPASAGKVSRRKYRSTDLTLPMLGFGMMRLPRKKNSPEIDYEKTAAMFDRAMKAGVNYFDTAYFYLGGRSENCAGDLLSKYPRDSYFLASKMPVGRVKTAADLERIFNEQLTKCKTTYFDFYMLHALNASGWAKSKRLGVYEFLMKKKAEGKIRKLGFSFHDTPEVLEEIASAHPWDFAQIQVNYLDWTLYRSREQYEILTRKNIPVIVMEPLRGGILAKLNPAATQILSNAAPGKSNASWAFRYVGSLPNVLITLSGMTCMEHLDDNIKTFSNFTVLSPAERKTLDAALTAYRKGLAVPCTDCRYCLPCPVGVEIPRIFAMYNQMKLTGNRGAFTRSYGALDEDAQGSACVACGKCVKACPQKINIPEQLKRIDMDFKRMKRSKKAFNAAIPDEELYS
;
A
#
# COMPACT_ATOMS: atom_id res chain seq x y z
N MET A 1 -38.50 -31.42 16.81
CA MET A 1 -37.21 -31.40 16.11
C MET A 1 -36.30 -30.40 16.81
N LYS A 2 -35.25 -30.89 17.42
CA LYS A 2 -34.35 -30.05 18.26
C LYS A 2 -33.33 -29.36 17.42
N ARG A 3 -33.07 -28.07 17.73
CA ARG A 3 -32.11 -27.16 17.04
C ARG A 3 -30.68 -27.70 16.79
N ARG A 4 -30.40 -28.91 17.26
CA ARG A 4 -29.11 -29.59 17.13
C ARG A 4 -28.88 -30.31 15.80
N ASP A 5 -29.94 -30.61 15.06
CA ASP A 5 -29.83 -31.42 13.83
C ASP A 5 -29.68 -30.56 12.58
N PHE A 6 -29.92 -29.24 12.67
CA PHE A 6 -29.74 -28.29 11.57
C PHE A 6 -28.26 -27.87 11.35
N LEU A 7 -27.40 -28.10 12.35
CA LEU A 7 -25.97 -27.74 12.28
C LEU A 7 -25.05 -28.86 11.77
N LYS A 8 -25.56 -30.05 11.53
CA LYS A 8 -24.78 -31.16 10.97
C LYS A 8 -24.83 -31.31 9.46
N GLY A 9 -25.68 -30.52 8.77
CA GLY A 9 -25.86 -30.54 7.31
C GLY A 9 -25.08 -29.51 6.53
N LEU A 10 -24.33 -28.61 7.17
CA LEU A 10 -23.61 -27.49 6.53
C LEU A 10 -22.09 -27.61 6.58
N LEU A 11 -21.55 -28.79 6.85
CA LEU A 11 -20.13 -29.14 6.78
C LEU A 11 -19.76 -29.91 5.50
N THR A 12 -20.62 -29.84 4.48
CA THR A 12 -20.26 -30.35 3.16
C THR A 12 -19.89 -29.18 2.26
N ALA A 13 -18.58 -29.07 2.01
CA ALA A 13 -18.00 -28.50 0.81
C ALA A 13 -18.51 -27.10 0.42
N ALA A 14 -18.07 -26.07 1.15
CA ALA A 14 -17.65 -24.90 0.42
C ALA A 14 -16.44 -25.33 -0.45
N ALA A 15 -16.76 -26.06 -1.52
CA ALA A 15 -15.86 -26.32 -2.60
C ALA A 15 -15.29 -24.95 -2.96
N LEU A 16 -13.99 -24.80 -2.76
CA LEU A 16 -13.16 -23.86 -3.47
C LEU A 16 -13.49 -24.04 -4.95
N ALA A 17 -14.48 -23.30 -5.44
CA ALA A 17 -14.69 -23.16 -6.87
C ALA A 17 -13.32 -22.73 -7.40
N PRO A 18 -12.74 -23.48 -8.33
CA PRO A 18 -11.42 -23.16 -8.81
C PRO A 18 -11.48 -21.76 -9.40
N VAL A 19 -10.73 -20.82 -8.84
CA VAL A 19 -10.35 -19.53 -9.43
C VAL A 19 -9.69 -19.77 -10.80
N SER A 20 -9.54 -21.00 -11.22
CA SER A 20 -8.88 -21.48 -12.43
C SER A 20 -9.60 -21.18 -13.73
N LYS A 21 -10.81 -20.66 -13.79
CA LYS A 21 -11.48 -20.31 -15.05
C LYS A 21 -11.53 -18.80 -15.38
N LEU A 22 -11.09 -17.94 -14.44
CA LEU A 22 -10.87 -16.50 -14.73
C LEU A 22 -9.40 -16.12 -14.85
N ALA A 23 -8.52 -17.07 -14.71
CA ALA A 23 -7.10 -16.94 -15.02
C ALA A 23 -6.87 -17.17 -16.53
N ALA A 24 -7.62 -16.49 -17.39
CA ALA A 24 -7.12 -16.20 -18.74
C ALA A 24 -5.88 -15.33 -18.54
N ALA A 25 -4.75 -16.00 -18.52
CA ALA A 25 -3.40 -15.52 -18.31
C ALA A 25 -3.25 -14.05 -18.73
N ALA A 26 -2.92 -13.18 -17.77
CA ALA A 26 -2.20 -11.97 -18.10
C ALA A 26 -0.93 -12.43 -18.82
N VAL A 27 -0.93 -12.39 -20.15
CA VAL A 27 0.15 -12.90 -20.99
C VAL A 27 1.40 -12.12 -20.60
N GLN A 28 2.30 -12.80 -19.86
CA GLN A 28 3.62 -12.27 -19.59
C GLN A 28 4.38 -12.34 -20.91
N THR A 29 4.77 -11.21 -21.45
CA THR A 29 5.73 -11.20 -22.55
C THR A 29 7.10 -11.58 -21.96
N PRO A 30 7.78 -12.61 -22.45
CA PRO A 30 9.13 -12.95 -21.99
C PRO A 30 10.02 -11.73 -22.06
N ALA A 31 10.76 -11.44 -20.97
CA ALA A 31 11.73 -10.37 -21.00
C ALA A 31 12.93 -10.77 -21.87
N SER A 32 13.44 -9.84 -22.68
CA SER A 32 14.80 -9.99 -23.23
C SER A 32 15.81 -10.06 -22.07
N ALA A 33 16.91 -10.76 -22.24
CA ALA A 33 17.89 -10.99 -21.18
C ALA A 33 18.24 -9.69 -20.42
N GLY A 34 18.06 -9.71 -19.10
CA GLY A 34 18.35 -8.56 -18.21
C GLY A 34 17.27 -7.48 -18.11
N LYS A 35 16.12 -7.64 -18.78
CA LYS A 35 14.98 -6.71 -18.65
C LYS A 35 13.88 -7.30 -17.79
N VAL A 36 13.10 -6.42 -17.13
CA VAL A 36 11.94 -6.83 -16.32
C VAL A 36 10.79 -7.30 -17.20
N SER A 37 10.06 -8.29 -16.70
CA SER A 37 8.86 -8.82 -17.35
C SER A 37 7.78 -7.74 -17.47
N ARG A 38 6.94 -7.87 -18.49
CA ARG A 38 5.87 -6.92 -18.81
C ARG A 38 4.51 -7.61 -18.79
N ARG A 39 3.46 -6.84 -18.60
CA ARG A 39 2.06 -7.28 -18.70
C ARG A 39 1.27 -6.44 -19.67
N LYS A 40 0.35 -7.07 -20.38
CA LYS A 40 -0.62 -6.36 -21.21
C LYS A 40 -1.63 -5.62 -20.33
N TYR A 41 -1.93 -4.39 -20.74
CA TYR A 41 -3.01 -3.61 -20.15
C TYR A 41 -4.33 -4.07 -20.78
N ARG A 42 -5.14 -4.83 -20.04
CA ARG A 42 -6.40 -5.41 -20.53
C ARG A 42 -6.18 -6.17 -21.86
N SER A 43 -7.13 -6.08 -22.79
CA SER A 43 -7.05 -6.70 -24.12
C SER A 43 -6.36 -5.81 -25.18
N THR A 44 -5.53 -4.85 -24.76
CA THR A 44 -4.84 -3.92 -25.68
C THR A 44 -3.42 -4.38 -25.97
N ASP A 45 -2.76 -3.76 -26.95
CA ASP A 45 -1.33 -4.00 -27.24
C ASP A 45 -0.40 -3.23 -26.30
N LEU A 46 -0.94 -2.33 -25.47
CA LEU A 46 -0.15 -1.62 -24.47
C LEU A 46 0.42 -2.61 -23.45
N THR A 47 1.73 -2.66 -23.34
CA THR A 47 2.44 -3.46 -22.33
C THR A 47 3.14 -2.56 -21.33
N LEU A 48 3.07 -2.92 -20.06
CA LEU A 48 3.65 -2.16 -18.95
C LEU A 48 4.64 -3.02 -18.15
N PRO A 49 5.71 -2.43 -17.60
CA PRO A 49 6.64 -3.18 -16.76
C PRO A 49 5.92 -3.66 -15.50
N MET A 50 6.19 -4.88 -15.07
CA MET A 50 5.65 -5.41 -13.82
C MET A 50 6.22 -4.71 -12.59
N LEU A 51 7.41 -4.10 -12.69
CA LEU A 51 8.04 -3.26 -11.67
C LEU A 51 7.92 -1.80 -12.08
N GLY A 52 7.32 -0.97 -11.21
CA GLY A 52 7.28 0.48 -11.35
C GLY A 52 8.19 1.16 -10.33
N PHE A 53 8.76 2.29 -10.70
CA PHE A 53 9.62 3.11 -9.85
C PHE A 53 8.77 4.11 -9.05
N GLY A 54 8.57 3.83 -7.74
CA GLY A 54 7.88 4.73 -6.81
C GLY A 54 8.80 5.84 -6.32
N MET A 55 8.43 7.09 -6.57
CA MET A 55 9.27 8.26 -6.27
C MET A 55 9.02 8.90 -4.91
N MET A 56 8.29 8.22 -4.02
CA MET A 56 8.04 8.69 -2.64
C MET A 56 9.28 8.56 -1.74
N ARG A 57 10.24 7.69 -2.08
CA ARG A 57 11.40 7.33 -1.24
C ARG A 57 12.71 7.44 -2.00
N LEU A 58 12.89 8.48 -2.82
CA LEU A 58 14.13 8.73 -3.54
C LEU A 58 15.32 8.88 -2.58
N PRO A 59 16.55 8.59 -3.05
CA PRO A 59 17.76 8.86 -2.29
C PRO A 59 17.81 10.29 -1.78
N ARG A 60 18.30 10.48 -0.56
CA ARG A 60 18.50 11.80 0.04
C ARG A 60 19.97 12.06 0.31
N LYS A 61 20.38 13.32 0.28
CA LYS A 61 21.70 13.72 0.76
C LYS A 61 21.83 13.37 2.25
N LYS A 62 23.05 13.08 2.68
CA LYS A 62 23.32 12.75 4.08
C LYS A 62 22.88 13.89 5.00
N ASN A 63 22.08 13.56 6.02
CA ASN A 63 21.55 14.50 7.01
C ASN A 63 20.74 15.67 6.43
N SER A 64 20.11 15.48 5.26
CA SER A 64 19.31 16.50 4.59
C SER A 64 17.98 15.92 4.12
N PRO A 65 16.90 16.71 4.08
CA PRO A 65 15.66 16.32 3.42
C PRO A 65 15.76 16.38 1.88
N GLU A 66 16.85 16.93 1.33
CA GLU A 66 17.03 17.12 -0.10
C GLU A 66 17.24 15.81 -0.84
N ILE A 67 16.71 15.72 -2.05
CA ILE A 67 16.94 14.59 -2.95
C ILE A 67 18.42 14.61 -3.41
N ASP A 68 19.05 13.45 -3.37
CA ASP A 68 20.34 13.22 -3.99
C ASP A 68 20.13 12.97 -5.50
N TYR A 69 20.22 14.04 -6.28
CA TYR A 69 19.95 14.02 -7.72
C TYR A 69 20.93 13.13 -8.49
N GLU A 70 22.20 13.09 -8.08
CA GLU A 70 23.22 12.28 -8.73
C GLU A 70 22.89 10.79 -8.60
N LYS A 71 22.66 10.33 -7.36
CA LYS A 71 22.24 8.94 -7.11
C LYS A 71 20.92 8.60 -7.76
N THR A 72 19.95 9.52 -7.73
CA THR A 72 18.64 9.31 -8.35
C THR A 72 18.78 9.20 -9.87
N ALA A 73 19.60 10.02 -10.51
CA ALA A 73 19.86 9.97 -11.94
C ALA A 73 20.49 8.62 -12.35
N ALA A 74 21.52 8.17 -11.62
CA ALA A 74 22.13 6.86 -11.86
C ALA A 74 21.13 5.71 -11.72
N MET A 75 20.22 5.78 -10.72
CA MET A 75 19.16 4.79 -10.56
C MET A 75 18.13 4.84 -11.70
N PHE A 76 17.78 6.03 -12.21
CA PHE A 76 16.88 6.17 -13.35
C PHE A 76 17.51 5.59 -14.62
N ASP A 77 18.78 5.83 -14.88
CA ASP A 77 19.52 5.25 -16.01
C ASP A 77 19.51 3.72 -15.93
N ARG A 78 19.78 3.18 -14.75
CA ARG A 78 19.76 1.74 -14.50
C ARG A 78 18.36 1.14 -14.68
N ALA A 79 17.34 1.84 -14.17
CA ALA A 79 15.94 1.43 -14.30
C ALA A 79 15.50 1.40 -15.76
N MET A 80 15.72 2.48 -16.51
CA MET A 80 15.38 2.59 -17.94
C MET A 80 16.10 1.51 -18.77
N LYS A 81 17.39 1.28 -18.53
CA LYS A 81 18.16 0.21 -19.18
C LYS A 81 17.56 -1.17 -18.91
N ALA A 82 17.01 -1.41 -17.73
CA ALA A 82 16.36 -2.66 -17.37
C ALA A 82 14.87 -2.75 -17.80
N GLY A 83 14.34 -1.72 -18.45
CA GLY A 83 12.93 -1.66 -18.86
C GLY A 83 11.94 -1.32 -17.74
N VAL A 84 12.44 -0.85 -16.58
CA VAL A 84 11.63 -0.23 -15.52
C VAL A 84 11.37 1.21 -15.92
N ASN A 85 10.36 1.41 -16.74
CA ASN A 85 10.04 2.69 -17.36
C ASN A 85 8.65 3.26 -16.95
N TYR A 86 8.12 2.83 -15.81
CA TYR A 86 6.94 3.43 -15.18
C TYR A 86 7.37 4.16 -13.91
N PHE A 87 7.15 5.47 -13.85
CA PHE A 87 7.53 6.35 -12.74
C PHE A 87 6.29 6.91 -12.07
N ASP A 88 6.16 6.69 -10.74
CA ASP A 88 5.01 7.10 -9.94
C ASP A 88 5.41 8.20 -8.96
N THR A 89 4.96 9.42 -9.21
CA THR A 89 5.15 10.58 -8.33
C THR A 89 3.83 11.09 -7.77
N ALA A 90 3.85 12.13 -6.96
CA ALA A 90 2.69 12.85 -6.47
C ALA A 90 3.07 14.23 -5.92
N TYR A 91 2.08 15.12 -5.87
CA TYR A 91 2.18 16.51 -5.43
C TYR A 91 2.89 16.70 -4.08
N PHE A 92 2.69 15.78 -3.13
CA PHE A 92 3.26 15.88 -1.77
C PHE A 92 4.57 15.13 -1.56
N TYR A 93 4.98 14.29 -2.50
CA TYR A 93 6.11 13.42 -2.25
C TYR A 93 7.37 14.22 -2.01
N LEU A 94 8.10 13.87 -0.95
CA LEU A 94 9.33 14.52 -0.54
C LEU A 94 9.17 16.04 -0.34
N GLY A 95 8.06 16.46 0.28
CA GLY A 95 7.75 17.87 0.50
C GLY A 95 7.48 18.64 -0.77
N GLY A 96 6.92 18.01 -1.80
CA GLY A 96 6.59 18.60 -3.10
C GLY A 96 7.74 18.61 -4.12
N ARG A 97 8.92 18.04 -3.78
CA ARG A 97 10.12 18.05 -4.63
C ARG A 97 10.17 16.88 -5.63
N SER A 98 9.36 15.83 -5.42
CA SER A 98 9.40 14.63 -6.26
C SER A 98 8.99 14.88 -7.70
N GLU A 99 8.00 15.74 -7.94
CA GLU A 99 7.56 16.11 -9.30
C GLU A 99 8.63 16.92 -10.04
N ASN A 100 9.31 17.87 -9.38
CA ASN A 100 10.44 18.59 -9.97
C ASN A 100 11.58 17.62 -10.33
N CYS A 101 11.93 16.70 -9.43
CA CYS A 101 12.94 15.68 -9.70
C CYS A 101 12.56 14.79 -10.88
N ALA A 102 11.27 14.42 -11.02
CA ALA A 102 10.79 13.69 -12.19
C ALA A 102 11.01 14.50 -13.47
N GLY A 103 10.59 15.77 -13.48
CA GLY A 103 10.76 16.67 -14.62
C GLY A 103 12.22 16.86 -15.00
N ASP A 104 13.09 17.10 -14.03
CA ASP A 104 14.52 17.37 -14.27
C ASP A 104 15.25 16.14 -14.81
N LEU A 105 14.98 14.94 -14.27
CA LEU A 105 15.73 13.75 -14.61
C LEU A 105 15.14 12.94 -15.77
N LEU A 106 13.81 12.96 -15.96
CA LEU A 106 13.17 12.22 -17.03
C LEU A 106 13.18 12.98 -18.37
N SER A 107 13.31 14.32 -18.36
CA SER A 107 13.34 15.13 -19.58
C SER A 107 14.52 14.80 -20.50
N LYS A 108 15.56 14.11 -20.01
CA LYS A 108 16.68 13.64 -20.84
C LYS A 108 16.34 12.44 -21.74
N TYR A 109 15.21 11.75 -21.45
CA TYR A 109 14.74 10.62 -22.25
C TYR A 109 13.63 11.06 -23.21
N PRO A 110 13.47 10.40 -24.38
CA PRO A 110 12.30 10.62 -25.22
C PRO A 110 11.01 10.42 -24.41
N ARG A 111 10.05 11.34 -24.52
CA ARG A 111 8.85 11.36 -23.69
C ARG A 111 7.99 10.08 -23.82
N ASP A 112 7.99 9.47 -24.95
CA ASP A 112 7.27 8.22 -25.29
C ASP A 112 8.00 6.93 -24.81
N SER A 113 9.25 7.07 -24.34
CA SER A 113 10.04 5.94 -23.84
C SER A 113 9.69 5.53 -22.41
N TYR A 114 8.91 6.34 -21.67
CA TYR A 114 8.50 6.08 -20.29
C TYR A 114 7.05 6.47 -20.02
N PHE A 115 6.50 5.88 -18.98
CA PHE A 115 5.19 6.21 -18.43
C PHE A 115 5.35 7.05 -17.17
N LEU A 116 4.67 8.19 -17.12
CA LEU A 116 4.68 9.08 -15.97
C LEU A 116 3.29 9.10 -15.32
N ALA A 117 3.27 8.82 -14.01
CA ALA A 117 2.07 8.89 -13.20
C ALA A 117 2.18 10.00 -12.16
N SER A 118 1.14 10.85 -12.03
CA SER A 118 0.97 11.75 -10.89
C SER A 118 -0.47 11.75 -10.37
N LYS A 119 -0.76 12.56 -9.35
CA LYS A 119 -1.99 12.41 -8.57
C LYS A 119 -2.57 13.78 -8.21
N MET A 120 -3.90 13.97 -8.41
CA MET A 120 -4.64 15.13 -7.92
C MET A 120 -4.77 15.07 -6.40
N PRO A 121 -4.18 16.01 -5.66
CA PRO A 121 -4.24 16.02 -4.20
C PRO A 121 -5.60 16.53 -3.69
N VAL A 122 -6.64 15.67 -3.74
CA VAL A 122 -8.04 16.05 -3.40
C VAL A 122 -8.15 16.78 -2.06
N GLY A 123 -7.30 16.41 -1.08
CA GLY A 123 -7.25 17.09 0.23
C GLY A 123 -6.91 18.59 0.13
N ARG A 124 -6.11 19.00 -0.86
CA ARG A 124 -5.64 20.40 -1.06
C ARG A 124 -6.58 21.23 -1.93
N VAL A 125 -7.42 20.63 -2.73
CA VAL A 125 -8.42 21.32 -3.55
C VAL A 125 -9.44 21.97 -2.62
N LYS A 126 -9.62 23.27 -2.69
CA LYS A 126 -10.62 24.02 -1.93
C LYS A 126 -11.79 24.46 -2.83
N THR A 127 -11.49 24.85 -4.05
CA THR A 127 -12.43 25.33 -5.06
C THR A 127 -12.19 24.64 -6.40
N ALA A 128 -13.13 24.76 -7.35
CA ALA A 128 -12.95 24.25 -8.72
C ALA A 128 -11.75 24.90 -9.44
N ALA A 129 -11.42 26.15 -9.14
CA ALA A 129 -10.27 26.85 -9.72
C ALA A 129 -8.93 26.22 -9.30
N ASP A 130 -8.86 25.63 -8.10
CA ASP A 130 -7.68 24.92 -7.65
C ASP A 130 -7.34 23.68 -8.51
N LEU A 131 -8.35 23.05 -9.12
CA LEU A 131 -8.15 21.87 -9.97
C LEU A 131 -7.28 22.23 -11.18
N GLU A 132 -7.61 23.31 -11.89
CA GLU A 132 -6.85 23.77 -13.05
C GLU A 132 -5.46 24.22 -12.65
N ARG A 133 -5.35 25.03 -11.59
CA ARG A 133 -4.08 25.55 -11.08
C ARG A 133 -3.13 24.41 -10.69
N ILE A 134 -3.59 23.47 -9.87
CA ILE A 134 -2.77 22.35 -9.40
C ILE A 134 -2.36 21.44 -10.56
N PHE A 135 -3.28 21.12 -11.47
CA PHE A 135 -2.98 20.28 -12.62
C PHE A 135 -1.90 20.89 -13.52
N ASN A 136 -2.01 22.19 -13.83
CA ASN A 136 -1.03 22.91 -14.63
C ASN A 136 0.33 23.06 -13.91
N GLU A 137 0.32 23.31 -12.60
CA GLU A 137 1.52 23.31 -11.76
C GLU A 137 2.26 21.95 -11.83
N GLN A 138 1.55 20.84 -11.79
CA GLN A 138 2.14 19.51 -11.90
C GLN A 138 2.73 19.23 -13.27
N LEU A 139 2.07 19.66 -14.37
CA LEU A 139 2.63 19.57 -15.72
C LEU A 139 3.93 20.36 -15.82
N THR A 140 3.96 21.57 -15.27
CA THR A 140 5.16 22.43 -15.24
C THR A 140 6.30 21.79 -14.45
N LYS A 141 6.04 21.32 -13.23
CA LYS A 141 7.03 20.64 -12.38
C LYS A 141 7.59 19.39 -13.04
N CYS A 142 6.73 18.60 -13.67
CA CYS A 142 7.13 17.38 -14.36
C CYS A 142 7.70 17.63 -15.76
N LYS A 143 7.78 18.88 -16.23
CA LYS A 143 8.26 19.27 -17.57
C LYS A 143 7.62 18.44 -18.68
N THR A 144 6.30 18.28 -18.64
CA THR A 144 5.53 17.44 -19.56
C THR A 144 4.24 18.11 -19.98
N THR A 145 3.69 17.71 -21.11
CA THR A 145 2.40 18.19 -21.61
C THR A 145 1.25 17.23 -21.28
N TYR A 146 1.56 16.00 -20.82
CA TYR A 146 0.56 14.97 -20.48
C TYR A 146 1.09 13.98 -19.45
N PHE A 147 0.17 13.35 -18.72
CA PHE A 147 0.43 12.18 -17.88
C PHE A 147 -0.11 10.91 -18.55
N ASP A 148 0.68 9.83 -18.52
CA ASP A 148 0.20 8.53 -19.00
C ASP A 148 -0.82 7.92 -18.04
N PHE A 149 -0.60 8.09 -16.74
CA PHE A 149 -1.49 7.68 -15.66
C PHE A 149 -1.72 8.86 -14.74
N TYR A 150 -2.96 9.19 -14.49
CA TYR A 150 -3.30 10.23 -13.53
C TYR A 150 -4.41 9.73 -12.61
N MET A 151 -4.38 10.11 -11.33
CA MET A 151 -5.31 9.54 -10.39
C MET A 151 -5.73 10.51 -9.28
N LEU A 152 -6.93 10.32 -8.74
CA LEU A 152 -7.35 10.99 -7.52
C LEU A 152 -6.53 10.40 -6.35
N HIS A 153 -5.87 11.27 -5.56
CA HIS A 153 -4.89 10.87 -4.56
C HIS A 153 -5.54 10.47 -3.24
N ALA A 154 -5.21 9.26 -2.75
CA ALA A 154 -5.50 8.77 -1.40
C ALA A 154 -6.98 8.88 -1.03
N LEU A 155 -7.87 8.42 -1.91
CA LEU A 155 -9.30 8.44 -1.63
C LEU A 155 -9.67 7.60 -0.41
N ASN A 156 -10.55 8.16 0.38
CA ASN A 156 -11.31 7.55 1.46
C ASN A 156 -12.74 8.12 1.38
N ALA A 157 -13.62 7.74 2.30
CA ALA A 157 -15.02 8.21 2.30
C ALA A 157 -15.14 9.74 2.24
N SER A 158 -14.38 10.47 3.07
CA SER A 158 -14.40 11.94 3.11
C SER A 158 -13.81 12.58 1.85
N GLY A 159 -12.69 12.05 1.35
CA GLY A 159 -12.05 12.49 0.11
C GLY A 159 -12.94 12.24 -1.10
N TRP A 160 -13.67 11.12 -1.13
CA TRP A 160 -14.63 10.81 -2.17
C TRP A 160 -15.84 11.76 -2.16
N ALA A 161 -16.44 12.00 -0.99
CA ALA A 161 -17.53 12.97 -0.86
C ALA A 161 -17.11 14.37 -1.32
N LYS A 162 -15.90 14.80 -0.95
CA LYS A 162 -15.30 16.07 -1.41
C LYS A 162 -15.09 16.09 -2.91
N SER A 163 -14.59 14.99 -3.48
CA SER A 163 -14.36 14.86 -4.92
C SER A 163 -15.65 15.04 -5.71
N LYS A 164 -16.73 14.36 -5.29
CA LYS A 164 -18.07 14.51 -5.89
C LYS A 164 -18.56 15.98 -5.85
N ARG A 165 -18.47 16.62 -4.68
CA ARG A 165 -18.94 18.02 -4.51
C ARG A 165 -18.18 19.01 -5.37
N LEU A 166 -16.89 18.79 -5.63
CA LEU A 166 -16.03 19.70 -6.39
C LEU A 166 -15.91 19.35 -7.88
N GLY A 167 -16.59 18.30 -8.36
CA GLY A 167 -16.52 17.89 -9.75
C GLY A 167 -15.13 17.43 -10.19
N VAL A 168 -14.36 16.77 -9.29
CA VAL A 168 -12.96 16.40 -9.58
C VAL A 168 -12.89 15.38 -10.72
N TYR A 169 -13.76 14.39 -10.73
CA TYR A 169 -13.78 13.39 -11.79
C TYR A 169 -14.11 14.00 -13.16
N GLU A 170 -15.12 14.83 -13.23
CA GLU A 170 -15.58 15.52 -14.44
C GLU A 170 -14.47 16.42 -15.00
N PHE A 171 -13.80 17.17 -14.13
CA PHE A 171 -12.62 17.95 -14.49
C PHE A 171 -11.51 17.08 -15.11
N LEU A 172 -11.16 15.97 -14.48
CA LEU A 172 -10.11 15.08 -14.97
C LEU A 172 -10.50 14.36 -16.25
N MET A 173 -11.78 14.03 -16.43
CA MET A 173 -12.30 13.50 -17.70
C MET A 173 -12.17 14.52 -18.83
N LYS A 174 -12.41 15.82 -18.56
CA LYS A 174 -12.14 16.88 -19.54
C LYS A 174 -10.65 16.91 -19.91
N LYS A 175 -9.72 16.82 -18.92
CA LYS A 175 -8.27 16.73 -19.18
C LYS A 175 -7.90 15.48 -19.97
N LYS A 176 -8.61 14.37 -19.77
CA LYS A 176 -8.44 13.15 -20.56
C LYS A 176 -8.89 13.35 -22.01
N ALA A 177 -10.02 14.00 -22.23
CA ALA A 177 -10.51 14.35 -23.57
C ALA A 177 -9.57 15.34 -24.29
N GLU A 178 -8.93 16.26 -23.55
CA GLU A 178 -7.90 17.16 -24.07
C GLU A 178 -6.55 16.45 -24.39
N GLY A 179 -6.44 15.13 -24.17
CA GLY A 179 -5.20 14.37 -24.37
C GLY A 179 -4.13 14.57 -23.30
N LYS A 180 -4.39 15.35 -22.25
CA LYS A 180 -3.47 15.63 -21.14
C LYS A 180 -3.39 14.49 -20.11
N ILE A 181 -4.34 13.58 -20.11
CA ILE A 181 -4.37 12.34 -19.32
C ILE A 181 -4.68 11.17 -20.24
N ARG A 182 -3.84 10.14 -20.26
CA ARG A 182 -4.09 8.93 -21.06
C ARG A 182 -4.95 7.90 -20.32
N LYS A 183 -4.68 7.67 -19.03
CA LYS A 183 -5.40 6.74 -18.16
C LYS A 183 -5.77 7.43 -16.85
N LEU A 184 -7.06 7.39 -16.49
CA LEU A 184 -7.58 8.01 -15.27
C LEU A 184 -7.96 6.94 -14.24
N GLY A 185 -7.47 7.07 -13.02
CA GLY A 185 -7.74 6.15 -11.92
C GLY A 185 -7.83 6.85 -10.56
N PHE A 186 -7.67 6.07 -9.52
CA PHE A 186 -7.61 6.57 -8.15
C PHE A 186 -6.65 5.73 -7.29
N SER A 187 -6.06 6.33 -6.26
CA SER A 187 -5.40 5.63 -5.17
C SER A 187 -6.27 5.62 -3.93
N PHE A 188 -6.22 4.53 -3.15
CA PHE A 188 -7.24 4.26 -2.15
C PHE A 188 -6.65 3.82 -0.81
N HIS A 189 -7.24 4.35 0.30
CA HIS A 189 -6.86 4.04 1.68
C HIS A 189 -8.08 4.06 2.61
N ASP A 190 -9.00 3.11 2.43
CA ASP A 190 -10.18 2.96 3.29
C ASP A 190 -10.68 1.50 3.31
N THR A 191 -11.92 1.26 3.69
CA THR A 191 -12.52 -0.07 3.78
C THR A 191 -13.00 -0.59 2.42
N PRO A 192 -13.16 -1.92 2.23
CA PRO A 192 -13.69 -2.49 0.99
C PRO A 192 -15.05 -1.94 0.58
N GLU A 193 -15.90 -1.59 1.54
CA GLU A 193 -17.25 -1.04 1.28
C GLU A 193 -17.17 0.32 0.58
N VAL A 194 -16.26 1.19 1.04
CA VAL A 194 -15.99 2.50 0.39
C VAL A 194 -15.34 2.29 -0.98
N LEU A 195 -14.48 1.29 -1.12
CA LEU A 195 -13.90 0.94 -2.42
C LEU A 195 -14.96 0.50 -3.42
N GLU A 196 -15.91 -0.34 -3.00
CA GLU A 196 -17.02 -0.80 -3.85
C GLU A 196 -17.83 0.38 -4.38
N GLU A 197 -18.16 1.39 -3.53
CA GLU A 197 -18.84 2.62 -3.94
C GLU A 197 -18.03 3.36 -5.02
N ILE A 198 -16.75 3.65 -4.75
CA ILE A 198 -15.89 4.40 -5.66
C ILE A 198 -15.70 3.66 -6.99
N ALA A 199 -15.41 2.36 -6.92
CA ALA A 199 -15.17 1.54 -8.10
C ALA A 199 -16.41 1.35 -8.97
N SER A 200 -17.62 1.48 -8.39
CA SER A 200 -18.88 1.39 -9.12
C SER A 200 -19.32 2.73 -9.75
N ALA A 201 -18.79 3.84 -9.26
CA ALA A 201 -19.28 5.16 -9.64
C ALA A 201 -18.89 5.56 -11.08
N HIS A 202 -17.77 5.07 -11.59
CA HIS A 202 -17.22 5.48 -12.88
C HIS A 202 -16.45 4.35 -13.57
N PRO A 203 -16.27 4.40 -14.90
CA PRO A 203 -15.47 3.44 -15.67
C PRO A 203 -13.97 3.75 -15.52
N TRP A 204 -13.40 3.41 -14.36
CA TRP A 204 -11.99 3.65 -14.06
C TRP A 204 -11.07 2.84 -14.97
N ASP A 205 -9.97 3.46 -15.42
CA ASP A 205 -8.93 2.78 -16.19
C ASP A 205 -8.08 1.86 -15.29
N PHE A 206 -7.86 2.25 -14.04
CA PHE A 206 -7.08 1.49 -13.05
C PHE A 206 -7.37 1.97 -11.62
N ALA A 207 -6.95 1.18 -10.64
CA ALA A 207 -6.91 1.60 -9.23
C ALA A 207 -5.57 1.26 -8.61
N GLN A 208 -5.07 2.13 -7.72
CA GLN A 208 -3.85 1.91 -6.95
C GLN A 208 -4.23 1.60 -5.51
N ILE A 209 -3.95 0.37 -5.05
CA ILE A 209 -4.28 -0.10 -3.70
C ILE A 209 -3.08 -0.73 -3.00
N GLN A 210 -3.12 -0.73 -1.68
CA GLN A 210 -2.12 -1.40 -0.85
C GLN A 210 -2.36 -2.91 -0.83
N VAL A 211 -1.40 -3.68 -1.36
CA VAL A 211 -1.45 -5.15 -1.35
C VAL A 211 -0.10 -5.74 -0.98
N ASN A 212 -0.10 -6.61 0.00
CA ASN A 212 1.02 -7.49 0.36
C ASN A 212 0.49 -8.69 1.13
N TYR A 213 1.30 -9.72 1.34
CA TYR A 213 0.86 -10.97 1.99
C TYR A 213 0.48 -10.79 3.48
N LEU A 214 0.98 -9.76 4.17
CA LEU A 214 0.59 -9.46 5.55
C LEU A 214 -0.77 -8.74 5.59
N ASP A 215 -0.96 -7.73 4.74
CA ASP A 215 -2.17 -6.92 4.68
C ASP A 215 -3.32 -7.63 3.95
N TRP A 216 -3.04 -8.76 3.32
CA TRP A 216 -4.06 -9.59 2.65
C TRP A 216 -5.25 -9.89 3.56
N THR A 217 -4.97 -10.09 4.86
CA THR A 217 -5.97 -10.24 5.91
C THR A 217 -6.09 -9.00 6.80
N LEU A 218 -4.97 -8.37 7.21
CA LEU A 218 -4.98 -7.29 8.20
C LEU A 218 -5.68 -6.00 7.72
N TYR A 219 -5.56 -5.67 6.42
CA TYR A 219 -6.20 -4.50 5.80
C TYR A 219 -7.34 -4.89 4.86
N ARG A 220 -7.78 -6.15 4.93
CA ARG A 220 -8.80 -6.68 4.01
C ARG A 220 -8.42 -6.43 2.54
N SER A 221 -7.10 -6.40 2.24
CA SER A 221 -6.60 -6.15 0.88
C SER A 221 -7.06 -7.21 -0.11
N ARG A 222 -7.35 -8.44 0.36
CA ARG A 222 -7.98 -9.49 -0.43
C ARG A 222 -9.33 -9.03 -0.98
N GLU A 223 -10.21 -8.55 -0.14
CA GLU A 223 -11.56 -8.11 -0.54
C GLU A 223 -11.47 -6.93 -1.51
N GLN A 224 -10.57 -5.97 -1.25
CA GLN A 224 -10.32 -4.84 -2.15
C GLN A 224 -9.85 -5.32 -3.53
N TYR A 225 -8.90 -6.25 -3.57
CA TYR A 225 -8.41 -6.84 -4.81
C TYR A 225 -9.51 -7.58 -5.57
N GLU A 226 -10.33 -8.37 -4.87
CA GLU A 226 -11.45 -9.13 -5.45
C GLU A 226 -12.54 -8.21 -6.02
N ILE A 227 -12.85 -7.08 -5.35
CA ILE A 227 -13.76 -6.04 -5.86
C ILE A 227 -13.27 -5.52 -7.22
N LEU A 228 -12.03 -5.06 -7.28
CA LEU A 228 -11.46 -4.51 -8.51
C LEU A 228 -11.37 -5.57 -9.62
N THR A 229 -11.09 -6.82 -9.26
CA THR A 229 -11.03 -7.93 -10.21
C THR A 229 -12.41 -8.23 -10.82
N ARG A 230 -13.46 -8.28 -10.01
CA ARG A 230 -14.85 -8.48 -10.51
C ARG A 230 -15.28 -7.34 -11.43
N LYS A 231 -14.83 -6.13 -11.17
CA LYS A 231 -15.14 -4.94 -11.99
C LYS A 231 -14.20 -4.76 -13.19
N ASN A 232 -13.29 -5.70 -13.42
CA ASN A 232 -12.28 -5.61 -14.49
C ASN A 232 -11.47 -4.30 -14.46
N ILE A 233 -11.17 -3.81 -13.23
CA ILE A 233 -10.32 -2.64 -13.00
C ILE A 233 -8.90 -3.13 -12.69
N PRO A 234 -7.90 -2.87 -13.54
CA PRO A 234 -6.52 -3.26 -13.30
C PRO A 234 -5.95 -2.64 -12.04
N VAL A 235 -5.14 -3.40 -11.31
CA VAL A 235 -4.56 -3.00 -10.04
C VAL A 235 -3.10 -2.59 -10.21
N ILE A 236 -2.75 -1.39 -9.74
CA ILE A 236 -1.38 -0.98 -9.47
C ILE A 236 -1.16 -1.14 -7.95
N VAL A 237 -0.15 -1.91 -7.58
CA VAL A 237 0.11 -2.19 -6.16
C VAL A 237 1.05 -1.17 -5.58
N MET A 238 0.63 -0.49 -4.51
CA MET A 238 1.48 0.27 -3.61
C MET A 238 1.75 -0.53 -2.31
N GLU A 239 2.80 -0.18 -1.60
CA GLU A 239 3.21 -0.79 -0.32
C GLU A 239 3.38 -2.34 -0.37
N PRO A 240 3.97 -2.91 -1.43
CA PRO A 240 4.19 -4.36 -1.52
C PRO A 240 5.09 -4.88 -0.40
N LEU A 241 5.96 -4.01 0.14
CA LEU A 241 6.85 -4.28 1.27
C LEU A 241 6.39 -3.63 2.58
N ARG A 242 5.20 -3.02 2.60
CA ARG A 242 4.64 -2.33 3.76
C ARG A 242 5.65 -1.37 4.40
N GLY A 243 6.11 -0.38 3.63
CA GLY A 243 7.12 0.59 4.08
C GLY A 243 8.50 0.01 4.32
N GLY A 244 8.79 -1.21 3.83
CA GLY A 244 10.07 -1.92 4.01
C GLY A 244 10.05 -2.95 5.15
N ILE A 245 8.96 -3.06 5.91
CA ILE A 245 8.84 -4.03 7.02
C ILE A 245 9.03 -5.47 6.52
N LEU A 246 8.44 -5.81 5.36
CA LEU A 246 8.51 -7.16 4.80
C LEU A 246 9.87 -7.48 4.16
N ALA A 247 10.75 -6.50 4.00
CA ALA A 247 12.16 -6.73 3.65
C ALA A 247 13.01 -7.13 4.88
N LYS A 248 12.54 -6.78 6.10
CA LYS A 248 13.25 -7.02 7.37
C LYS A 248 12.37 -7.83 8.32
N LEU A 249 12.14 -9.10 7.98
CA LEU A 249 11.39 -10.02 8.83
C LEU A 249 12.19 -10.40 10.08
N ASN A 250 11.50 -10.99 11.08
CA ASN A 250 12.18 -11.58 12.22
C ASN A 250 13.05 -12.79 11.79
N PRO A 251 14.07 -13.20 12.61
CA PRO A 251 14.99 -14.27 12.25
C PRO A 251 14.28 -15.58 11.86
N ALA A 252 13.24 -15.98 12.58
CA ALA A 252 12.52 -17.22 12.32
C ALA A 252 11.84 -17.23 10.96
N ALA A 253 11.15 -16.15 10.59
CA ALA A 253 10.52 -16.02 9.28
C ALA A 253 11.56 -15.92 8.15
N THR A 254 12.65 -15.16 8.37
CA THR A 254 13.76 -15.05 7.40
C THR A 254 14.39 -16.42 7.15
N GLN A 255 14.63 -17.21 8.19
CA GLN A 255 15.23 -18.55 8.05
C GLN A 255 14.36 -19.49 7.22
N ILE A 256 13.03 -19.45 7.38
CA ILE A 256 12.09 -20.25 6.59
C ILE A 256 12.22 -19.90 5.10
N LEU A 257 12.25 -18.60 4.77
CA LEU A 257 12.35 -18.14 3.38
C LEU A 257 13.71 -18.43 2.76
N SER A 258 14.80 -18.23 3.51
CA SER A 258 16.15 -18.48 3.02
C SER A 258 16.47 -19.96 2.81
N ASN A 259 15.92 -20.85 3.66
CA ASN A 259 16.06 -22.30 3.47
C ASN A 259 15.36 -22.77 2.19
N ALA A 260 14.18 -22.19 1.88
CA ALA A 260 13.42 -22.58 0.70
C ALA A 260 14.00 -22.01 -0.61
N ALA A 261 14.67 -20.87 -0.56
CA ALA A 261 15.28 -20.24 -1.73
C ALA A 261 16.55 -19.49 -1.33
N PRO A 262 17.69 -20.19 -1.19
CA PRO A 262 18.96 -19.57 -0.86
C PRO A 262 19.33 -18.45 -1.84
N GLY A 263 19.82 -17.33 -1.32
CA GLY A 263 20.24 -16.17 -2.11
C GLY A 263 19.11 -15.28 -2.65
N LYS A 264 17.83 -15.56 -2.30
CA LYS A 264 16.71 -14.64 -2.54
C LYS A 264 16.44 -13.79 -1.30
N SER A 265 16.22 -12.48 -1.51
CA SER A 265 15.88 -11.56 -0.43
C SER A 265 14.46 -11.78 0.09
N ASN A 266 14.17 -11.38 1.34
CA ASN A 266 12.79 -11.34 1.86
C ASN A 266 11.89 -10.45 0.97
N ALA A 267 12.44 -9.36 0.42
CA ALA A 267 11.75 -8.46 -0.49
C ALA A 267 11.27 -9.19 -1.75
N SER A 268 12.09 -10.07 -2.33
CA SER A 268 11.74 -10.83 -3.53
C SER A 268 10.52 -11.72 -3.33
N TRP A 269 10.34 -12.31 -2.15
CA TRP A 269 9.14 -13.09 -1.82
C TRP A 269 7.87 -12.24 -1.82
N ALA A 270 7.94 -11.03 -1.23
CA ALA A 270 6.80 -10.13 -1.20
C ALA A 270 6.45 -9.60 -2.61
N PHE A 271 7.45 -9.26 -3.42
CA PHE A 271 7.23 -8.86 -4.81
C PHE A 271 6.66 -10.00 -5.65
N ARG A 272 7.17 -11.21 -5.49
CA ARG A 272 6.62 -12.38 -6.19
C ARG A 272 5.20 -12.70 -5.74
N TYR A 273 4.86 -12.49 -4.45
CA TYR A 273 3.49 -12.65 -3.98
C TYR A 273 2.52 -11.74 -4.74
N VAL A 274 2.75 -10.43 -4.74
CA VAL A 274 1.84 -9.48 -5.41
C VAL A 274 1.89 -9.63 -6.93
N GLY A 275 3.07 -9.86 -7.50
CA GLY A 275 3.23 -10.13 -8.93
C GLY A 275 2.57 -11.43 -9.38
N SER A 276 2.26 -12.37 -8.50
CA SER A 276 1.53 -13.60 -8.82
C SER A 276 0.01 -13.41 -8.88
N LEU A 277 -0.51 -12.24 -8.52
CA LEU A 277 -1.94 -11.93 -8.62
C LEU A 277 -2.29 -11.50 -10.05
N PRO A 278 -3.21 -12.20 -10.74
CA PRO A 278 -3.45 -11.99 -12.18
C PRO A 278 -3.87 -10.56 -12.56
N ASN A 279 -4.69 -9.90 -11.74
CA ASN A 279 -5.17 -8.54 -11.99
C ASN A 279 -4.19 -7.43 -11.56
N VAL A 280 -3.02 -7.79 -11.01
CA VAL A 280 -1.96 -6.80 -10.70
C VAL A 280 -1.21 -6.47 -11.98
N LEU A 281 -1.30 -5.23 -12.41
CA LEU A 281 -0.65 -4.73 -13.61
C LEU A 281 0.80 -4.30 -13.34
N ILE A 282 1.00 -3.50 -12.30
CA ILE A 282 2.29 -2.94 -11.90
C ILE A 282 2.44 -3.08 -10.39
N THR A 283 3.65 -3.42 -9.96
CA THR A 283 4.05 -3.39 -8.54
C THR A 283 5.02 -2.24 -8.32
N LEU A 284 4.62 -1.23 -7.53
CA LEU A 284 5.48 -0.09 -7.24
C LEU A 284 6.49 -0.42 -6.15
N SER A 285 7.72 0.03 -6.33
CA SER A 285 8.75 -0.03 -5.30
C SER A 285 9.38 1.35 -5.08
N GLY A 286 9.44 1.78 -3.81
CA GLY A 286 10.20 2.95 -3.38
C GLY A 286 11.63 2.54 -3.06
N MET A 287 12.51 2.62 -4.04
CA MET A 287 13.92 2.23 -3.94
C MET A 287 14.77 3.44 -3.53
N THR A 288 15.60 3.28 -2.50
CA THR A 288 16.41 4.36 -1.92
C THR A 288 17.90 4.22 -2.20
N CYS A 289 18.30 3.12 -2.81
CA CYS A 289 19.68 2.83 -3.20
C CYS A 289 19.72 1.87 -4.39
N MET A 290 20.89 1.74 -5.02
CA MET A 290 21.08 0.90 -6.20
C MET A 290 20.85 -0.58 -5.90
N GLU A 291 21.24 -1.04 -4.72
CA GLU A 291 21.06 -2.42 -4.28
C GLU A 291 19.60 -2.83 -4.24
N HIS A 292 18.71 -1.93 -3.79
CA HIS A 292 17.25 -2.17 -3.83
C HIS A 292 16.75 -2.31 -5.26
N LEU A 293 17.25 -1.46 -6.17
CA LEU A 293 16.86 -1.49 -7.58
C LEU A 293 17.34 -2.78 -8.25
N ASP A 294 18.58 -3.18 -8.04
CA ASP A 294 19.16 -4.38 -8.66
C ASP A 294 18.50 -5.66 -8.15
N ASP A 295 18.21 -5.77 -6.85
CA ASP A 295 17.46 -6.91 -6.28
C ASP A 295 16.05 -7.00 -6.87
N ASN A 296 15.37 -5.86 -7.02
CA ASN A 296 14.05 -5.81 -7.61
C ASN A 296 14.08 -6.15 -9.12
N ILE A 297 15.05 -5.62 -9.88
CA ILE A 297 15.24 -5.99 -11.28
C ILE A 297 15.48 -7.51 -11.39
N LYS A 298 16.36 -8.08 -10.56
CA LYS A 298 16.60 -9.53 -10.52
C LYS A 298 15.31 -10.31 -10.26
N THR A 299 14.45 -9.82 -9.37
CA THR A 299 13.18 -10.46 -9.01
C THR A 299 12.17 -10.43 -10.16
N PHE A 300 12.11 -9.33 -10.92
CA PHE A 300 11.15 -9.15 -12.00
C PHE A 300 11.69 -9.52 -13.39
N SER A 301 12.98 -9.79 -13.54
CA SER A 301 13.54 -10.36 -14.77
C SER A 301 13.18 -11.84 -14.85
N ASN A 302 12.57 -12.28 -15.97
CA ASN A 302 12.04 -13.64 -16.12
C ASN A 302 11.09 -14.03 -14.97
N PHE A 303 10.14 -13.15 -14.67
CA PHE A 303 9.23 -13.32 -13.55
C PHE A 303 8.47 -14.64 -13.60
N THR A 304 8.52 -15.38 -12.50
CA THR A 304 7.76 -16.60 -12.29
C THR A 304 6.77 -16.43 -11.15
N VAL A 305 5.53 -16.87 -11.34
CA VAL A 305 4.51 -16.88 -10.29
C VAL A 305 4.92 -17.82 -9.17
N LEU A 306 4.48 -17.52 -7.94
CA LEU A 306 4.70 -18.43 -6.81
C LEU A 306 3.99 -19.77 -7.03
N SER A 307 4.75 -20.86 -6.96
CA SER A 307 4.19 -22.21 -6.93
C SER A 307 3.37 -22.46 -5.68
N PRO A 308 2.49 -23.49 -5.65
CA PRO A 308 1.76 -23.87 -4.44
C PRO A 308 2.67 -24.19 -3.24
N ALA A 309 3.85 -24.78 -3.49
CA ALA A 309 4.85 -25.05 -2.44
C ALA A 309 5.45 -23.76 -1.87
N GLU A 310 5.82 -22.82 -2.73
CA GLU A 310 6.34 -21.51 -2.32
C GLU A 310 5.28 -20.69 -1.56
N ARG A 311 4.00 -20.79 -1.93
CA ARG A 311 2.91 -20.17 -1.17
C ARG A 311 2.81 -20.73 0.25
N LYS A 312 2.88 -22.06 0.42
CA LYS A 312 2.92 -22.70 1.73
C LYS A 312 4.13 -22.26 2.56
N THR A 313 5.29 -22.11 1.93
CA THR A 313 6.50 -21.58 2.59
C THR A 313 6.28 -20.16 3.07
N LEU A 314 5.70 -19.29 2.25
CA LEU A 314 5.38 -17.91 2.62
C LEU A 314 4.36 -17.83 3.76
N ASP A 315 3.35 -18.71 3.76
CA ASP A 315 2.35 -18.82 4.85
C ASP A 315 3.01 -19.28 6.17
N ALA A 316 3.95 -20.22 6.10
CA ALA A 316 4.75 -20.63 7.26
C ALA A 316 5.62 -19.50 7.81
N ALA A 317 6.29 -18.75 6.92
CA ALA A 317 7.08 -17.59 7.29
C ALA A 317 6.20 -16.48 7.90
N LEU A 318 5.02 -16.23 7.33
CA LEU A 318 4.05 -15.28 7.88
C LEU A 318 3.56 -15.69 9.27
N THR A 319 3.33 -16.99 9.48
CA THR A 319 2.96 -17.54 10.78
C THR A 319 4.07 -17.33 11.81
N ALA A 320 5.32 -17.60 11.45
CA ALA A 320 6.47 -17.37 12.31
C ALA A 320 6.69 -15.87 12.59
N TYR A 321 6.47 -15.01 11.60
CA TYR A 321 6.52 -13.57 11.76
C TYR A 321 5.47 -13.07 12.75
N ARG A 322 4.22 -13.54 12.62
CA ARG A 322 3.09 -13.14 13.49
C ARG A 322 3.27 -13.58 14.94
N LYS A 323 3.93 -14.71 15.20
CA LYS A 323 4.27 -15.13 16.57
C LYS A 323 5.16 -14.12 17.29
N GLY A 324 5.95 -13.34 16.56
CA GLY A 324 6.75 -12.23 17.09
C GLY A 324 5.99 -10.92 17.28
N LEU A 325 4.72 -10.84 16.91
CA LEU A 325 3.88 -9.65 17.14
C LEU A 325 3.55 -9.50 18.62
N ALA A 326 3.51 -8.26 19.11
CA ALA A 326 3.18 -7.96 20.50
C ALA A 326 1.75 -8.40 20.87
N VAL A 327 0.83 -8.38 19.90
CA VAL A 327 -0.51 -8.93 19.98
C VAL A 327 -0.77 -9.73 18.69
N PRO A 328 -1.01 -11.06 18.74
CA PRO A 328 -1.15 -11.91 17.57
C PRO A 328 -2.53 -11.78 16.90
N CYS A 329 -2.99 -10.54 16.73
CA CYS A 329 -4.28 -10.23 16.08
C CYS A 329 -4.17 -10.39 14.56
N THR A 330 -5.17 -11.07 13.96
CA THR A 330 -5.28 -11.31 12.51
C THR A 330 -6.29 -10.40 11.81
N ASP A 331 -6.87 -9.44 12.54
CA ASP A 331 -7.94 -8.53 12.06
C ASP A 331 -9.14 -9.25 11.45
N CYS A 332 -9.50 -10.42 12.01
CA CYS A 332 -10.70 -11.15 11.59
C CYS A 332 -12.02 -10.47 11.98
N ARG A 333 -11.98 -9.49 12.87
CA ARG A 333 -13.10 -8.64 13.34
C ARG A 333 -14.24 -9.33 14.07
N TYR A 334 -14.10 -10.63 14.43
CA TYR A 334 -15.14 -11.32 15.21
C TYR A 334 -15.38 -10.72 16.60
N CYS A 335 -14.47 -9.90 17.10
CA CYS A 335 -14.61 -9.12 18.33
C CYS A 335 -15.47 -7.86 18.17
N LEU A 336 -15.91 -7.53 16.97
CA LEU A 336 -16.77 -6.38 16.67
C LEU A 336 -18.21 -6.82 16.37
N PRO A 337 -19.22 -5.94 16.63
CA PRO A 337 -19.07 -4.66 17.30
C PRO A 337 -18.76 -4.80 18.80
N CYS A 338 -17.87 -3.95 19.30
CA CYS A 338 -17.67 -3.84 20.76
C CYS A 338 -18.89 -3.13 21.39
N PRO A 339 -19.48 -3.63 22.51
CA PRO A 339 -20.66 -3.00 23.10
C PRO A 339 -20.46 -1.56 23.57
N VAL A 340 -19.20 -1.17 23.82
CA VAL A 340 -18.79 0.17 24.28
C VAL A 340 -17.94 0.92 23.24
N GLY A 341 -17.97 0.51 21.98
CA GLY A 341 -17.36 1.28 20.89
C GLY A 341 -15.87 1.01 20.63
N VAL A 342 -15.14 0.26 21.45
CA VAL A 342 -13.68 0.09 21.33
C VAL A 342 -13.27 -0.49 19.97
N GLU A 343 -12.38 0.19 19.27
CA GLU A 343 -11.80 -0.17 17.97
C GLU A 343 -10.68 -1.23 18.08
N ILE A 344 -11.02 -2.39 18.66
CA ILE A 344 -10.08 -3.44 19.10
C ILE A 344 -9.03 -3.80 18.04
N PRO A 345 -9.39 -4.22 16.79
CA PRO A 345 -8.39 -4.63 15.80
C PRO A 345 -7.49 -3.46 15.36
N ARG A 346 -8.07 -2.27 15.25
CA ARG A 346 -7.35 -1.05 14.87
C ARG A 346 -6.29 -0.69 15.91
N ILE A 347 -6.63 -0.76 17.19
CA ILE A 347 -5.70 -0.53 18.30
C ILE A 347 -4.54 -1.53 18.24
N PHE A 348 -4.84 -2.82 18.04
CA PHE A 348 -3.83 -3.87 17.96
C PHE A 348 -2.91 -3.69 16.75
N ALA A 349 -3.45 -3.29 15.61
CA ALA A 349 -2.66 -2.99 14.42
C ALA A 349 -1.69 -1.83 14.65
N MET A 350 -2.16 -0.72 15.25
CA MET A 350 -1.32 0.43 15.60
C MET A 350 -0.20 0.05 16.59
N TYR A 351 -0.52 -0.74 17.61
CA TYR A 351 0.44 -1.15 18.63
C TYR A 351 1.49 -2.11 18.05
N ASN A 352 1.06 -3.11 17.27
CA ASN A 352 1.98 -4.00 16.59
C ASN A 352 2.91 -3.23 15.64
N GLN A 353 2.36 -2.28 14.89
CA GLN A 353 3.15 -1.41 14.02
C GLN A 353 4.22 -0.64 14.80
N MET A 354 3.85 -0.08 15.95
CA MET A 354 4.79 0.64 16.83
C MET A 354 5.89 -0.28 17.35
N LYS A 355 5.53 -1.49 17.80
CA LYS A 355 6.52 -2.46 18.30
C LYS A 355 7.49 -2.93 17.20
N LEU A 356 7.01 -3.09 15.97
CA LEU A 356 7.83 -3.49 14.83
C LEU A 356 8.78 -2.39 14.34
N THR A 357 8.31 -1.14 14.36
CA THR A 357 9.06 -0.03 13.76
C THR A 357 9.81 0.82 14.77
N GLY A 358 9.52 0.68 16.06
CA GLY A 358 9.99 1.59 17.11
C GLY A 358 9.36 3.00 17.07
N ASN A 359 8.45 3.27 16.12
CA ASN A 359 7.88 4.60 15.90
C ASN A 359 6.78 4.94 16.93
N ARG A 360 7.24 5.28 18.15
CA ARG A 360 6.37 5.69 19.27
C ARG A 360 5.56 6.96 18.96
N GLY A 361 6.15 7.90 18.20
CA GLY A 361 5.50 9.15 17.84
C GLY A 361 4.29 8.95 16.90
N ALA A 362 4.39 8.05 15.93
CA ALA A 362 3.25 7.71 15.06
C ALA A 362 2.14 7.04 15.88
N PHE A 363 2.48 6.09 16.74
CA PHE A 363 1.50 5.42 17.59
C PHE A 363 0.76 6.40 18.50
N THR A 364 1.48 7.28 19.22
CA THR A 364 0.86 8.24 20.14
C THR A 364 -0.07 9.22 19.43
N ARG A 365 0.25 9.63 18.19
CA ARG A 365 -0.64 10.47 17.39
C ARG A 365 -1.90 9.71 16.95
N SER A 366 -1.72 8.52 16.36
CA SER A 366 -2.84 7.75 15.80
C SER A 366 -3.79 7.21 16.86
N TYR A 367 -3.24 6.71 17.98
CA TYR A 367 -4.04 6.23 19.10
C TYR A 367 -4.76 7.38 19.83
N GLY A 368 -4.06 8.50 20.04
CA GLY A 368 -4.64 9.69 20.69
C GLY A 368 -5.64 10.46 19.83
N ALA A 369 -5.72 10.16 18.54
CA ALA A 369 -6.72 10.70 17.61
C ALA A 369 -7.99 9.84 17.51
N LEU A 370 -8.05 8.70 18.20
CA LEU A 370 -9.29 7.94 18.34
C LEU A 370 -10.23 8.67 19.28
N ASP A 371 -11.53 8.58 19.02
CA ASP A 371 -12.56 9.01 19.96
C ASP A 371 -12.41 8.28 21.32
N GLU A 372 -12.82 8.88 22.39
CA GLU A 372 -12.57 8.34 23.75
C GLU A 372 -13.18 6.96 23.95
N ASP A 373 -14.37 6.72 23.40
CA ASP A 373 -15.07 5.42 23.43
C ASP A 373 -14.41 4.36 22.52
N ALA A 374 -13.69 4.79 21.48
CA ALA A 374 -12.93 3.93 20.58
C ALA A 374 -11.58 3.48 21.17
N GLN A 375 -11.07 4.15 22.22
CA GLN A 375 -9.79 3.82 22.86
C GLN A 375 -9.87 2.60 23.79
N GLY A 376 -8.72 1.98 24.06
CA GLY A 376 -8.61 0.82 24.96
C GLY A 376 -9.02 1.12 26.41
N SER A 377 -8.94 2.39 26.84
CA SER A 377 -9.39 2.86 28.16
C SER A 377 -10.89 2.72 28.38
N ALA A 378 -11.70 2.75 27.32
CA ALA A 378 -13.16 2.56 27.40
C ALA A 378 -13.57 1.11 27.63
N CYS A 379 -12.64 0.15 27.61
CA CYS A 379 -12.94 -1.26 27.76
C CYS A 379 -13.47 -1.60 29.17
N VAL A 380 -14.70 -2.09 29.26
CA VAL A 380 -15.36 -2.54 30.50
C VAL A 380 -15.11 -4.01 30.83
N ALA A 381 -14.18 -4.67 30.16
CA ALA A 381 -13.77 -6.06 30.37
C ALA A 381 -14.93 -7.09 30.34
N CYS A 382 -15.98 -6.87 29.56
CA CYS A 382 -17.16 -7.75 29.51
C CYS A 382 -16.92 -9.14 28.94
N GLY A 383 -15.74 -9.42 28.35
CA GLY A 383 -15.30 -10.74 27.87
C GLY A 383 -15.95 -11.24 26.57
N LYS A 384 -16.91 -10.52 25.95
CA LYS A 384 -17.56 -10.94 24.71
C LYS A 384 -16.57 -11.14 23.57
N CYS A 385 -15.60 -10.22 23.43
CA CYS A 385 -14.55 -10.26 22.41
C CYS A 385 -13.58 -11.44 22.60
N VAL A 386 -13.32 -11.87 23.84
CA VAL A 386 -12.44 -13.00 24.15
C VAL A 386 -13.08 -14.31 23.67
N LYS A 387 -14.38 -14.48 23.93
CA LYS A 387 -15.14 -15.68 23.49
C LYS A 387 -15.21 -15.75 21.96
N ALA A 388 -15.28 -14.63 21.28
CA ALA A 388 -15.36 -14.54 19.83
C ALA A 388 -13.99 -14.64 19.12
N CYS A 389 -12.88 -14.47 19.85
CA CYS A 389 -11.54 -14.40 19.25
C CYS A 389 -11.02 -15.81 18.89
N PRO A 390 -10.83 -16.14 17.60
CA PRO A 390 -10.28 -17.45 17.19
C PRO A 390 -8.80 -17.60 17.58
N GLN A 391 -8.08 -16.47 17.83
CA GLN A 391 -6.69 -16.48 18.29
C GLN A 391 -6.57 -16.59 19.83
N LYS A 392 -7.69 -16.71 20.55
CA LYS A 392 -7.73 -16.81 22.02
C LYS A 392 -6.96 -15.69 22.74
N ILE A 393 -6.97 -14.49 22.16
CA ILE A 393 -6.30 -13.30 22.74
C ILE A 393 -7.13 -12.86 23.96
N ASN A 394 -6.45 -12.62 25.11
CA ASN A 394 -7.05 -11.93 26.25
C ASN A 394 -7.15 -10.44 25.91
N ILE A 395 -8.16 -10.07 25.13
CA ILE A 395 -8.33 -8.74 24.54
C ILE A 395 -8.38 -7.64 25.60
N PRO A 396 -9.15 -7.73 26.70
CA PRO A 396 -9.19 -6.68 27.72
C PRO A 396 -7.82 -6.42 28.35
N GLU A 397 -7.06 -7.46 28.65
CA GLU A 397 -5.72 -7.33 29.22
C GLU A 397 -4.76 -6.64 28.23
N GLN A 398 -4.81 -7.03 26.95
CA GLN A 398 -3.98 -6.37 25.93
C GLN A 398 -4.36 -4.90 25.76
N LEU A 399 -5.63 -4.54 25.74
CA LEU A 399 -6.10 -3.17 25.65
C LEU A 399 -5.61 -2.33 26.85
N LYS A 400 -5.72 -2.87 28.07
CA LYS A 400 -5.21 -2.23 29.29
C LYS A 400 -3.70 -1.97 29.21
N ARG A 401 -2.93 -2.98 28.78
CA ARG A 401 -1.48 -2.86 28.59
C ARG A 401 -1.13 -1.77 27.58
N ILE A 402 -1.83 -1.74 26.44
CA ILE A 402 -1.60 -0.77 25.36
C ILE A 402 -1.91 0.64 25.84
N ASP A 403 -3.00 0.84 26.55
CA ASP A 403 -3.38 2.15 27.11
C ASP A 403 -2.36 2.63 28.18
N MET A 404 -1.85 1.74 29.03
CA MET A 404 -0.78 2.05 29.96
C MET A 404 0.52 2.47 29.23
N ASP A 405 0.91 1.76 28.20
CA ASP A 405 2.08 2.10 27.37
C ASP A 405 1.89 3.46 26.67
N PHE A 406 0.70 3.75 26.15
CA PHE A 406 0.37 5.04 25.56
C PHE A 406 0.52 6.19 26.59
N LYS A 407 -0.09 6.04 27.75
CA LYS A 407 -0.01 7.04 28.84
C LYS A 407 1.45 7.30 29.27
N ARG A 408 2.26 6.24 29.38
CA ARG A 408 3.70 6.35 29.69
C ARG A 408 4.46 7.12 28.61
N MET A 409 4.22 6.81 27.33
CA MET A 409 4.87 7.49 26.19
C MET A 409 4.49 8.97 26.12
N LYS A 410 3.21 9.30 26.41
CA LYS A 410 2.73 10.69 26.44
C LYS A 410 3.38 11.50 27.57
N ARG A 411 3.57 10.89 28.75
CA ARG A 411 4.26 11.52 29.91
C ARG A 411 5.74 11.78 29.60
N SER A 412 6.46 10.80 29.03
CA SER A 412 7.86 10.94 28.65
C SER A 412 8.08 12.07 27.64
N LYS A 413 7.18 12.23 26.67
CA LYS A 413 7.24 13.33 25.70
C LYS A 413 7.00 14.69 26.36
N LYS A 414 6.07 14.78 27.31
CA LYS A 414 5.79 16.02 28.07
C LYS A 414 6.98 16.40 28.94
N ALA A 415 7.61 15.42 29.61
CA ALA A 415 8.81 15.66 30.43
C ALA A 415 10.01 16.09 29.57
N PHE A 416 10.21 15.50 28.39
CA PHE A 416 11.26 15.90 27.45
C PHE A 416 11.05 17.33 26.94
N ASN A 417 9.84 17.68 26.51
CA ASN A 417 9.53 19.04 26.05
C ASN A 417 9.61 20.09 27.18
N ALA A 418 9.36 19.70 28.42
CA ALA A 418 9.48 20.59 29.58
C ALA A 418 10.94 20.79 30.04
N ALA A 419 11.85 19.94 29.62
CA ALA A 419 13.28 20.01 29.93
C ALA A 419 14.10 20.80 28.88
N ILE A 420 13.46 21.21 27.77
CA ILE A 420 14.08 22.08 26.75
C ILE A 420 13.70 23.53 27.09
N PRO A 421 14.63 24.43 27.34
CA PRO A 421 14.32 25.85 27.53
C PRO A 421 13.66 26.43 26.28
N ASP A 422 12.69 27.34 26.45
CA ASP A 422 11.92 27.96 25.34
C ASP A 422 12.77 28.67 24.28
N GLU A 423 14.05 28.93 24.54
CA GLU A 423 14.97 29.61 23.61
C GLU A 423 15.53 28.74 22.49
N GLU A 424 15.45 27.40 22.56
CA GLU A 424 15.96 26.48 21.51
C GLU A 424 14.88 25.99 20.52
N LEU A 425 13.63 26.40 20.66
CA LEU A 425 12.52 25.95 19.80
C LEU A 425 12.40 26.73 18.48
N TYR A 426 13.19 27.81 18.28
CA TYR A 426 13.11 28.69 17.12
C TYR A 426 14.46 29.00 16.42
N SER A 427 15.50 28.24 16.72
CA SER A 427 16.79 28.38 16.01
C SER A 427 16.98 27.29 14.93
#